data_c1cb5416e3b8af5c5988c063c690de39
#
_entry.id   c1cb5416e3b8af5c5988c063c690de39
#
_cell.length_a   1.000
_cell.length_b   1.000
_cell.length_c   1.000
_cell.angle_alpha   90.00
_cell.angle_beta   90.00
_cell.angle_gamma   90.00
#
_symmetry.space_group_name_H-M   'P 1'
#
loop_
_entity.id
_entity.type
_entity.pdbx_description
1 polymer ?
#
loop_
_entity_poly.entity_id
_entity_poly.type
_entity_poly.pdbx_seq_one_letter_code
_entity_poly.pdbx_strand_id
1 'polypeptide(L)'
;MEGNGAKGPPRRRVELGAFVVGLAHDASGATLAAATGAGRVAFLPADPMAGDAPRDVEAHRGASLAFCRGLSGTDFLSGGDDGRLVRIGADLQATEVLKARRGWIDGVVAHAGRSMIAAAAGKVVHLVTPAGTHELGPHPSSVADLCFSPDGSRLAVAHYGGTTIHLTQKPAEKPRSLSWKGSHIAIRYSPNSKFLATSTQENALHVWRLASGADMQMQGYATKAKSLAWTHDGNWLVSGGVELCVCWGFAGKGPEGQPPLELQPPGDEPVLITRVAAHPAAPFVLLGFADGQVHVADIAKKRVTPLDGPTGSPVSALEWSPDGWRLAAGTEAGTLRLFDLRPRG
;
A
#
# COMPACT_ATOMS: atom_id res chain seq x y z
N MET A 1 -8.28 41.96 17.60
CA MET A 1 -7.55 40.81 18.14
C MET A 1 -7.47 39.80 17.01
N GLU A 2 -6.33 39.78 16.35
CA GLU A 2 -6.08 38.89 15.23
C GLU A 2 -5.96 37.46 15.78
N GLY A 3 -6.82 36.59 15.27
CA GLY A 3 -6.82 35.17 15.65
C GLY A 3 -5.48 34.55 15.23
N ASN A 4 -4.81 33.98 16.22
CA ASN A 4 -3.61 33.16 16.03
C ASN A 4 -4.01 31.89 15.26
N GLY A 5 -4.09 32.01 13.93
CA GLY A 5 -4.36 30.91 13.03
C GLY A 5 -3.24 29.89 13.17
N ALA A 6 -3.54 28.74 13.82
CA ALA A 6 -2.60 27.64 13.93
C ALA A 6 -2.09 27.28 12.52
N LYS A 7 -0.85 27.64 12.22
CA LYS A 7 -0.19 27.24 10.98
C LYS A 7 -0.24 25.72 10.92
N GLY A 8 -0.79 25.19 9.84
CA GLY A 8 -0.82 23.73 9.60
C GLY A 8 0.58 23.11 9.70
N PRO A 9 0.68 21.76 9.68
CA PRO A 9 1.97 21.09 9.79
C PRO A 9 2.93 21.54 8.70
N PRO A 10 4.27 21.52 8.94
CA PRO A 10 5.27 21.74 7.92
C PRO A 10 4.98 20.86 6.72
N ARG A 11 4.96 21.46 5.54
CA ARG A 11 4.68 20.74 4.30
C ARG A 11 5.57 21.20 3.17
N ARG A 12 5.87 20.30 2.26
CA ARG A 12 6.59 20.56 1.03
C ARG A 12 5.84 19.93 -0.14
N ARG A 13 5.78 20.65 -1.24
CA ARG A 13 5.26 20.17 -2.52
C ARG A 13 6.41 20.05 -3.53
N VAL A 14 6.43 18.94 -4.26
CA VAL A 14 7.41 18.63 -5.30
C VAL A 14 6.67 18.10 -6.52
N GLU A 15 7.00 18.61 -7.70
CA GLU A 15 6.43 18.12 -8.96
C GLU A 15 7.38 17.12 -9.59
N LEU A 16 6.92 15.86 -9.73
CA LEU A 16 7.68 14.75 -10.34
C LEU A 16 7.37 14.59 -11.83
N GLY A 17 6.34 15.28 -12.33
CA GLY A 17 5.99 15.33 -13.75
C GLY A 17 5.40 14.06 -14.34
N ALA A 18 5.13 13.02 -13.53
CA ALA A 18 4.52 11.77 -13.96
C ALA A 18 3.77 11.10 -12.79
N PHE A 19 2.79 10.26 -13.11
CA PHE A 19 1.98 9.48 -12.16
C PHE A 19 2.84 8.87 -11.05
N VAL A 20 2.49 9.10 -9.77
CA VAL A 20 3.17 8.50 -8.63
C VAL A 20 2.64 7.08 -8.43
N VAL A 21 3.43 6.09 -8.78
CA VAL A 21 3.08 4.66 -8.70
C VAL A 21 3.10 4.15 -7.26
N GLY A 22 4.11 4.56 -6.50
CA GLY A 22 4.29 4.13 -5.13
C GLY A 22 5.29 5.01 -4.37
N LEU A 23 5.18 5.00 -3.06
CA LEU A 23 6.01 5.71 -2.11
C LEU A 23 6.57 4.73 -1.09
N ALA A 24 7.78 4.94 -0.64
CA ALA A 24 8.35 4.20 0.48
C ALA A 24 9.40 5.04 1.20
N HIS A 25 9.37 5.03 2.52
CA HIS A 25 10.47 5.52 3.35
C HIS A 25 11.53 4.43 3.52
N ASP A 26 12.79 4.81 3.69
CA ASP A 26 13.79 3.91 4.21
C ASP A 26 13.47 3.51 5.67
N ALA A 27 14.18 2.53 6.22
CA ALA A 27 13.91 2.04 7.58
C ALA A 27 14.15 3.10 8.66
N SER A 28 14.98 4.10 8.41
CA SER A 28 15.25 5.21 9.34
C SER A 28 14.16 6.30 9.26
N GLY A 29 13.37 6.33 8.19
CA GLY A 29 12.43 7.41 7.89
C GLY A 29 13.10 8.71 7.44
N ALA A 30 14.41 8.70 7.16
CA ALA A 30 15.13 9.89 6.72
C ALA A 30 15.01 10.15 5.22
N THR A 31 14.93 9.09 4.41
CA THR A 31 14.82 9.16 2.96
C THR A 31 13.42 8.70 2.52
N LEU A 32 12.80 9.46 1.65
CA LEU A 32 11.61 9.05 0.89
C LEU A 32 12.02 8.74 -0.55
N ALA A 33 11.54 7.63 -1.08
CA ALA A 33 11.62 7.29 -2.48
C ALA A 33 10.22 7.24 -3.11
N ALA A 34 10.07 7.79 -4.31
CA ALA A 34 8.84 7.88 -5.07
C ALA A 34 9.05 7.31 -6.48
N ALA A 35 8.42 6.18 -6.78
CA ALA A 35 8.43 5.62 -8.13
C ALA A 35 7.36 6.28 -9.00
N THR A 36 7.70 6.55 -10.24
CA THR A 36 6.83 7.24 -11.20
C THR A 36 6.52 6.37 -12.42
N GLY A 37 5.38 6.61 -13.05
CA GLY A 37 4.99 5.99 -14.30
C GLY A 37 5.93 6.27 -15.49
N ALA A 38 6.91 7.17 -15.32
CA ALA A 38 7.97 7.41 -16.29
C ALA A 38 9.21 6.49 -16.11
N GLY A 39 9.12 5.44 -15.28
CA GLY A 39 10.21 4.51 -15.03
C GLY A 39 11.34 5.05 -14.15
N ARG A 40 11.12 6.19 -13.50
CA ARG A 40 12.08 6.81 -12.59
C ARG A 40 11.68 6.63 -11.14
N VAL A 41 12.68 6.62 -10.27
CA VAL A 41 12.51 6.69 -8.82
C VAL A 41 13.22 7.94 -8.33
N ALA A 42 12.43 8.86 -7.76
CA ALA A 42 12.92 10.10 -7.17
C ALA A 42 13.23 9.89 -5.68
N PHE A 43 14.41 10.29 -5.25
CA PHE A 43 14.90 10.23 -3.86
C PHE A 43 15.02 11.62 -3.29
N LEU A 44 14.48 11.82 -2.10
CA LEU A 44 14.54 13.11 -1.40
C LEU A 44 14.55 12.90 0.12
N PRO A 45 15.07 13.88 0.89
CA PRO A 45 14.89 13.88 2.34
C PRO A 45 13.41 13.85 2.70
N ALA A 46 13.03 13.00 3.65
CA ALA A 46 11.66 12.91 4.14
C ALA A 46 11.26 14.13 5.00
N ASP A 47 12.23 14.93 5.43
CA ASP A 47 11.98 16.20 6.11
C ASP A 47 11.48 17.24 5.11
N PRO A 48 10.24 17.75 5.25
CA PRO A 48 9.73 18.78 4.34
C PRO A 48 10.49 20.12 4.42
N MET A 49 11.26 20.32 5.47
CA MET A 49 12.08 21.55 5.64
C MET A 49 13.46 21.45 4.99
N ALA A 50 13.91 20.25 4.62
CA ALA A 50 15.12 20.08 3.81
C ALA A 50 14.85 20.56 2.38
N GLY A 51 15.54 21.58 1.92
CA GLY A 51 15.32 22.23 0.62
C GLY A 51 15.85 21.45 -0.61
N ASP A 52 16.46 20.28 -0.43
CA ASP A 52 17.19 19.56 -1.48
C ASP A 52 16.28 19.10 -2.62
N ALA A 53 16.71 19.32 -3.85
CA ALA A 53 16.01 18.81 -5.03
C ALA A 53 16.01 17.28 -5.04
N PRO A 54 14.95 16.64 -5.61
CA PRO A 54 14.93 15.19 -5.81
C PRO A 54 16.12 14.73 -6.65
N ARG A 55 16.68 13.57 -6.32
CA ARG A 55 17.67 12.86 -7.13
C ARG A 55 16.99 11.70 -7.83
N ASP A 56 17.00 11.71 -9.15
CA ASP A 56 16.32 10.70 -9.96
C ASP A 56 17.25 9.56 -10.32
N VAL A 57 16.69 8.33 -10.28
CA VAL A 57 17.31 7.12 -10.79
C VAL A 57 16.40 6.54 -11.87
N GLU A 58 16.94 6.28 -13.05
CA GLU A 58 16.25 5.55 -14.12
C GLU A 58 16.22 4.06 -13.75
N ALA A 59 15.06 3.55 -13.35
CA ALA A 59 14.87 2.16 -12.96
C ALA A 59 14.46 1.30 -14.16
N HIS A 60 13.60 1.82 -15.03
CA HIS A 60 13.01 1.11 -16.16
C HIS A 60 13.11 1.92 -17.46
N ARG A 61 13.16 1.21 -18.59
CA ARG A 61 13.12 1.85 -19.92
C ARG A 61 11.72 2.33 -20.32
N GLY A 62 10.69 1.82 -19.64
CA GLY A 62 9.29 2.18 -19.79
C GLY A 62 8.72 2.63 -18.44
N ALA A 63 7.54 2.15 -18.06
CA ALA A 63 6.86 2.53 -16.84
C ALA A 63 7.30 1.69 -15.64
N SER A 64 7.46 2.32 -14.46
CA SER A 64 7.35 1.58 -13.20
C SER A 64 5.89 1.22 -12.98
N LEU A 65 5.60 -0.01 -12.54
CA LEU A 65 4.25 -0.53 -12.29
C LEU A 65 4.03 -0.91 -10.84
N ALA A 66 5.10 -1.28 -10.12
CA ALA A 66 5.05 -1.65 -8.71
C ALA A 66 6.28 -1.11 -7.98
N PHE A 67 6.10 -0.80 -6.68
CA PHE A 67 7.18 -0.24 -5.87
C PHE A 67 7.01 -0.57 -4.39
N CYS A 68 8.09 -0.91 -3.71
CA CYS A 68 8.13 -1.07 -2.26
C CYS A 68 9.54 -0.86 -1.69
N ARG A 69 9.65 -0.74 -0.36
CA ARG A 69 10.94 -0.81 0.35
C ARG A 69 11.54 -2.20 0.17
N GLY A 70 12.86 -2.28 0.02
CA GLY A 70 13.62 -3.51 -0.15
C GLY A 70 13.98 -4.20 1.16
N LEU A 71 15.05 -4.99 1.12
CA LEU A 71 15.42 -5.92 2.20
C LEU A 71 16.42 -5.33 3.21
N SER A 72 17.32 -4.45 2.75
CA SER A 72 18.38 -3.87 3.60
C SER A 72 17.92 -2.74 4.49
N GLY A 73 16.69 -2.26 4.29
CA GLY A 73 16.16 -1.09 4.98
C GLY A 73 16.54 0.25 4.32
N THR A 74 17.55 0.28 3.46
CA THR A 74 17.98 1.47 2.71
C THR A 74 17.88 1.30 1.20
N ASP A 75 17.39 0.15 0.74
CA ASP A 75 17.13 -0.16 -0.65
C ASP A 75 15.63 -0.20 -0.97
N PHE A 76 15.32 -0.10 -2.25
CA PHE A 76 13.96 -0.09 -2.78
C PHE A 76 13.87 -1.04 -3.97
N LEU A 77 12.65 -1.54 -4.22
CA LEU A 77 12.36 -2.47 -5.29
C LEU A 77 11.32 -1.84 -6.22
N SER A 78 11.58 -1.90 -7.52
CA SER A 78 10.67 -1.44 -8.57
C SER A 78 10.45 -2.54 -9.60
N GLY A 79 9.18 -2.81 -9.93
CA GLY A 79 8.77 -3.64 -11.05
C GLY A 79 8.31 -2.78 -12.22
N GLY A 80 8.61 -3.18 -13.45
CA GLY A 80 8.30 -2.39 -14.65
C GLY A 80 7.68 -3.18 -15.79
N ASP A 81 7.20 -2.42 -16.79
CA ASP A 81 6.64 -2.95 -18.04
C ASP A 81 7.70 -3.56 -18.97
N ASP A 82 8.97 -3.31 -18.70
CA ASP A 82 10.09 -3.98 -19.34
C ASP A 82 10.34 -5.41 -18.82
N GLY A 83 9.50 -5.87 -17.88
CA GLY A 83 9.57 -7.20 -17.27
C GLY A 83 10.70 -7.35 -16.25
N ARG A 84 11.34 -6.26 -15.82
CA ARG A 84 12.44 -6.30 -14.86
C ARG A 84 11.95 -6.01 -13.44
N LEU A 85 12.50 -6.74 -12.47
CA LEU A 85 12.53 -6.35 -11.07
C LEU A 85 13.89 -5.72 -10.82
N VAL A 86 13.89 -4.47 -10.41
CA VAL A 86 15.10 -3.67 -10.17
C VAL A 86 15.19 -3.34 -8.68
N ARG A 87 16.36 -3.51 -8.11
CA ARG A 87 16.73 -3.01 -6.78
C ARG A 87 17.53 -1.73 -6.95
N ILE A 88 17.18 -0.70 -6.17
CA ILE A 88 17.89 0.57 -6.11
C ILE A 88 18.46 0.71 -4.72
N GLY A 89 19.80 0.74 -4.61
CA GLY A 89 20.51 0.86 -3.36
C GLY A 89 20.60 2.29 -2.83
N ALA A 90 21.14 2.45 -1.61
CA ALA A 90 21.41 3.77 -1.02
C ALA A 90 22.43 4.60 -1.83
N ASP A 91 23.26 3.95 -2.65
CA ASP A 91 24.20 4.54 -3.60
C ASP A 91 23.50 5.06 -4.88
N LEU A 92 22.18 4.92 -4.96
CA LEU A 92 21.38 5.25 -6.12
C LEU A 92 21.70 4.43 -7.39
N GLN A 93 22.31 3.25 -7.21
CA GLN A 93 22.54 2.34 -8.34
C GLN A 93 21.36 1.39 -8.52
N ALA A 94 20.87 1.31 -9.75
CA ALA A 94 19.82 0.38 -10.15
C ALA A 94 20.44 -0.94 -10.63
N THR A 95 20.10 -2.04 -9.96
CA THR A 95 20.57 -3.39 -10.29
C THR A 95 19.41 -4.32 -10.57
N GLU A 96 19.49 -5.11 -11.63
CA GLU A 96 18.48 -6.11 -11.96
C GLU A 96 18.53 -7.27 -10.95
N VAL A 97 17.41 -7.56 -10.30
CA VAL A 97 17.22 -8.72 -9.41
C VAL A 97 16.80 -9.94 -10.22
N LEU A 98 15.83 -9.74 -11.10
CA LEU A 98 15.37 -10.76 -12.06
C LEU A 98 14.70 -10.09 -13.26
N LYS A 99 14.59 -10.88 -14.34
CA LYS A 99 13.79 -10.53 -15.51
C LYS A 99 12.77 -11.64 -15.76
N ALA A 100 11.50 -11.28 -15.81
CA ALA A 100 10.44 -12.21 -16.18
C ALA A 100 10.61 -12.64 -17.66
N ARG A 101 10.38 -13.92 -17.92
CA ARG A 101 10.47 -14.44 -19.30
C ARG A 101 9.40 -13.85 -20.22
N ARG A 102 8.24 -13.50 -19.65
CA ARG A 102 7.09 -12.89 -20.35
C ARG A 102 6.31 -12.02 -19.38
N GLY A 103 5.74 -10.94 -19.89
CA GLY A 103 4.88 -10.04 -19.15
C GLY A 103 5.63 -8.95 -18.39
N TRP A 104 4.88 -8.11 -17.75
CA TRP A 104 5.31 -7.00 -16.93
C TRP A 104 5.47 -7.47 -15.49
N ILE A 105 6.27 -6.79 -14.69
CA ILE A 105 6.27 -6.96 -13.23
C ILE A 105 5.42 -5.84 -12.64
N ASP A 106 4.17 -6.17 -12.34
CA ASP A 106 3.12 -5.26 -11.89
C ASP A 106 2.72 -5.44 -10.42
N GLY A 107 3.37 -6.39 -9.71
CA GLY A 107 3.22 -6.58 -8.27
C GLY A 107 4.57 -6.91 -7.64
N VAL A 108 4.96 -6.19 -6.58
CA VAL A 108 6.21 -6.43 -5.84
C VAL A 108 5.97 -6.24 -4.35
N VAL A 109 6.37 -7.21 -3.55
CA VAL A 109 6.39 -7.13 -2.08
C VAL A 109 7.68 -7.73 -1.53
N ALA A 110 8.16 -7.21 -0.41
CA ALA A 110 9.35 -7.70 0.28
C ALA A 110 9.06 -8.04 1.74
N HIS A 111 9.76 -9.02 2.26
CA HIS A 111 9.76 -9.37 3.69
C HIS A 111 11.20 -9.36 4.21
N ALA A 112 11.63 -8.24 4.77
CA ALA A 112 13.02 -8.02 5.20
C ALA A 112 13.47 -9.04 6.25
N GLY A 113 12.63 -9.37 7.25
CA GLY A 113 12.96 -10.30 8.32
C GLY A 113 13.26 -11.74 7.87
N ARG A 114 12.91 -12.10 6.63
CA ARG A 114 13.25 -13.40 6.02
C ARG A 114 14.05 -13.26 4.73
N SER A 115 14.47 -12.04 4.37
CA SER A 115 15.20 -11.74 3.14
C SER A 115 14.52 -12.30 1.89
N MET A 116 13.20 -12.08 1.76
CA MET A 116 12.41 -12.58 0.64
C MET A 116 11.76 -11.45 -0.15
N ILE A 117 11.66 -11.66 -1.46
CA ILE A 117 10.92 -10.79 -2.39
C ILE A 117 9.95 -11.67 -3.17
N ALA A 118 8.74 -11.17 -3.41
CA ALA A 118 7.82 -11.77 -4.36
C ALA A 118 7.45 -10.75 -5.44
N ALA A 119 7.55 -11.16 -6.71
CA ALA A 119 7.25 -10.34 -7.87
C ALA A 119 6.25 -11.06 -8.77
N ALA A 120 5.14 -10.40 -9.10
CA ALA A 120 4.11 -10.93 -9.99
C ALA A 120 4.41 -10.57 -11.44
N ALA A 121 4.29 -11.54 -12.34
CA ALA A 121 4.38 -11.39 -13.78
C ALA A 121 3.27 -12.20 -14.46
N GLY A 122 2.16 -11.56 -14.79
CA GLY A 122 0.98 -12.21 -15.35
C GLY A 122 0.39 -13.25 -14.38
N LYS A 123 0.45 -14.53 -14.72
CA LYS A 123 -0.07 -15.65 -13.89
C LYS A 123 0.97 -16.30 -12.98
N VAL A 124 2.18 -15.81 -12.98
CA VAL A 124 3.30 -16.40 -12.23
C VAL A 124 3.82 -15.42 -11.20
N VAL A 125 4.17 -15.93 -10.03
CA VAL A 125 4.88 -15.17 -9.01
C VAL A 125 6.30 -15.74 -8.89
N HIS A 126 7.29 -14.86 -8.99
CA HIS A 126 8.69 -15.18 -8.72
C HIS A 126 8.96 -14.91 -7.24
N LEU A 127 9.20 -15.96 -6.46
CA LEU A 127 9.59 -15.88 -5.06
C LEU A 127 11.11 -15.99 -4.96
N VAL A 128 11.78 -14.88 -4.69
CA VAL A 128 13.22 -14.79 -4.44
C VAL A 128 13.48 -14.99 -2.96
N THR A 129 14.31 -15.97 -2.62
CA THR A 129 14.71 -16.32 -1.25
C THR A 129 16.23 -16.40 -1.15
N PRO A 130 16.83 -16.47 0.03
CA PRO A 130 18.26 -16.75 0.17
C PRO A 130 18.72 -18.07 -0.48
N ALA A 131 17.81 -19.04 -0.63
CA ALA A 131 18.11 -20.32 -1.26
C ALA A 131 17.99 -20.32 -2.80
N GLY A 132 17.45 -19.24 -3.37
CA GLY A 132 17.26 -19.10 -4.83
C GLY A 132 15.87 -18.57 -5.19
N THR A 133 15.59 -18.56 -6.49
CA THR A 133 14.31 -18.09 -7.05
C THR A 133 13.42 -19.26 -7.42
N HIS A 134 12.15 -19.18 -7.01
CA HIS A 134 11.12 -20.17 -7.29
C HIS A 134 9.98 -19.53 -8.08
N GLU A 135 9.46 -20.24 -9.08
CA GLU A 135 8.24 -19.85 -9.79
C GLU A 135 7.03 -20.52 -9.13
N LEU A 136 6.07 -19.69 -8.68
CA LEU A 136 4.80 -20.12 -8.10
C LEU A 136 3.68 -19.92 -9.09
N GLY A 137 2.92 -20.95 -9.38
CA GLY A 137 1.83 -20.89 -10.37
C GLY A 137 1.99 -21.94 -11.48
N PRO A 138 1.32 -21.80 -12.65
CA PRO A 138 0.49 -20.65 -13.00
C PRO A 138 -0.80 -20.60 -12.15
N HIS A 139 -1.16 -19.38 -11.75
CA HIS A 139 -2.44 -19.10 -11.07
C HIS A 139 -3.62 -19.13 -12.07
N PRO A 140 -4.87 -19.22 -11.60
CA PRO A 140 -6.04 -19.31 -12.48
C PRO A 140 -6.17 -18.15 -13.47
N SER A 141 -5.83 -16.93 -13.02
CA SER A 141 -5.79 -15.71 -13.84
C SER A 141 -4.52 -14.93 -13.55
N SER A 142 -4.37 -13.74 -14.15
CA SER A 142 -3.33 -12.79 -13.76
C SER A 142 -3.42 -12.49 -12.27
N VAL A 143 -2.26 -12.39 -11.65
CA VAL A 143 -2.11 -11.97 -10.26
C VAL A 143 -2.45 -10.49 -10.16
N ALA A 144 -3.30 -10.12 -9.21
CA ALA A 144 -3.73 -8.75 -9.04
C ALA A 144 -3.02 -8.05 -7.87
N ASP A 145 -2.69 -8.79 -6.81
CA ASP A 145 -1.96 -8.27 -5.65
C ASP A 145 -1.31 -9.41 -4.86
N LEU A 146 -0.30 -9.07 -4.07
CA LEU A 146 0.53 -9.97 -3.27
C LEU A 146 0.63 -9.47 -1.83
N CYS A 147 0.69 -10.41 -0.86
CA CYS A 147 0.94 -10.05 0.53
C CYS A 147 1.65 -11.18 1.27
N PHE A 148 2.80 -10.91 1.88
CA PHE A 148 3.40 -11.83 2.86
C PHE A 148 2.59 -11.82 4.17
N SER A 149 2.52 -12.96 4.85
CA SER A 149 2.09 -12.99 6.25
C SER A 149 3.08 -12.21 7.12
N PRO A 150 2.66 -11.65 8.27
CA PRO A 150 3.54 -10.89 9.15
C PRO A 150 4.82 -11.60 9.57
N ASP A 151 4.78 -12.93 9.72
CA ASP A 151 5.94 -13.78 10.02
C ASP A 151 6.72 -14.24 8.78
N GLY A 152 6.26 -13.88 7.58
CA GLY A 152 6.85 -14.27 6.31
C GLY A 152 6.75 -15.76 5.97
N SER A 153 6.04 -16.58 6.75
CA SER A 153 5.91 -18.00 6.47
C SER A 153 5.00 -18.35 5.29
N ARG A 154 4.15 -17.38 4.89
CA ARG A 154 3.19 -17.53 3.80
C ARG A 154 3.21 -16.32 2.87
N LEU A 155 2.90 -16.61 1.61
CA LEU A 155 2.62 -15.59 0.58
C LEU A 155 1.21 -15.81 0.06
N ALA A 156 0.35 -14.81 0.20
CA ALA A 156 -0.98 -14.81 -0.37
C ALA A 156 -0.98 -14.09 -1.71
N VAL A 157 -1.69 -14.66 -2.68
CA VAL A 157 -1.77 -14.20 -4.07
C VAL A 157 -3.24 -14.02 -4.44
N ALA A 158 -3.64 -12.80 -4.78
CA ALA A 158 -4.99 -12.48 -5.23
C ALA A 158 -5.12 -12.67 -6.74
N HIS A 159 -6.23 -13.30 -7.17
CA HIS A 159 -6.53 -13.55 -8.58
C HIS A 159 -8.05 -13.65 -8.78
N TYR A 160 -8.51 -13.87 -10.01
CA TYR A 160 -9.91 -14.18 -10.25
C TYR A 160 -10.30 -15.52 -9.62
N GLY A 161 -11.43 -15.54 -8.90
CA GLY A 161 -11.97 -16.73 -8.25
C GLY A 161 -11.45 -16.98 -6.84
N GLY A 162 -10.66 -16.04 -6.26
CA GLY A 162 -10.20 -16.14 -4.88
C GLY A 162 -8.73 -15.80 -4.67
N THR A 163 -8.12 -16.50 -3.73
CA THR A 163 -6.72 -16.33 -3.36
C THR A 163 -6.01 -17.68 -3.23
N THR A 164 -4.70 -17.69 -3.45
CA THR A 164 -3.83 -18.83 -3.23
C THR A 164 -2.79 -18.48 -2.17
N ILE A 165 -2.57 -19.36 -1.19
CA ILE A 165 -1.58 -19.17 -0.12
C ILE A 165 -0.48 -20.20 -0.29
N HIS A 166 0.73 -19.74 -0.56
CA HIS A 166 1.95 -20.55 -0.68
C HIS A 166 2.75 -20.54 0.62
N LEU A 167 3.39 -21.67 0.94
CA LEU A 167 4.38 -21.76 2.03
C LEU A 167 5.74 -21.31 1.49
N THR A 168 6.28 -20.24 2.05
CA THR A 168 7.52 -19.63 1.53
C THR A 168 8.75 -20.50 1.70
N GLN A 169 8.78 -21.37 2.75
CA GLN A 169 9.87 -22.31 2.99
C GLN A 169 9.72 -23.64 2.22
N LYS A 170 8.55 -23.87 1.62
CA LYS A 170 8.23 -25.07 0.87
C LYS A 170 7.48 -24.71 -0.42
N PRO A 171 8.12 -23.94 -1.31
CA PRO A 171 7.46 -23.38 -2.49
C PRO A 171 6.93 -24.44 -3.47
N ALA A 172 7.46 -25.66 -3.44
CA ALA A 172 7.00 -26.77 -4.26
C ALA A 172 5.76 -27.49 -3.71
N GLU A 173 5.37 -27.25 -2.45
CA GLU A 173 4.16 -27.84 -1.90
C GLU A 173 2.90 -27.22 -2.53
N LYS A 174 1.84 -28.04 -2.63
CA LYS A 174 0.55 -27.58 -3.15
C LYS A 174 0.02 -26.42 -2.28
N PRO A 175 -0.30 -25.27 -2.88
CA PRO A 175 -0.80 -24.13 -2.12
C PRO A 175 -2.23 -24.39 -1.59
N ARG A 176 -2.58 -23.71 -0.52
CA ARG A 176 -3.95 -23.64 -0.02
C ARG A 176 -4.74 -22.62 -0.86
N SER A 177 -5.87 -23.04 -1.42
CA SER A 177 -6.79 -22.15 -2.13
C SER A 177 -7.93 -21.73 -1.20
N LEU A 178 -8.26 -20.46 -1.25
CA LEU A 178 -9.43 -19.85 -0.62
C LEU A 178 -10.29 -19.31 -1.76
N SER A 179 -11.36 -20.03 -2.09
CA SER A 179 -12.18 -19.75 -3.25
C SER A 179 -13.31 -18.78 -2.90
N TRP A 180 -13.50 -17.78 -3.72
CA TRP A 180 -14.65 -16.89 -3.69
C TRP A 180 -14.85 -16.29 -5.08
N LYS A 181 -16.10 -16.27 -5.55
CA LYS A 181 -16.44 -15.76 -6.89
C LYS A 181 -16.14 -14.28 -7.02
N GLY A 182 -15.45 -13.89 -8.07
CA GLY A 182 -15.15 -12.49 -8.41
C GLY A 182 -13.67 -12.24 -8.64
N SER A 183 -13.32 -11.03 -9.02
CA SER A 183 -11.96 -10.60 -9.28
C SER A 183 -11.38 -9.92 -8.04
N HIS A 184 -10.49 -10.60 -7.32
CA HIS A 184 -9.82 -10.06 -6.14
C HIS A 184 -8.69 -9.14 -6.58
N ILE A 185 -8.74 -7.86 -6.17
CA ILE A 185 -7.86 -6.79 -6.68
C ILE A 185 -6.91 -6.19 -5.64
N ALA A 186 -7.14 -6.44 -4.36
CA ALA A 186 -6.22 -6.11 -3.27
C ALA A 186 -6.27 -7.22 -2.22
N ILE A 187 -5.15 -7.47 -1.53
CA ILE A 187 -5.05 -8.53 -0.51
C ILE A 187 -4.16 -8.08 0.65
N ARG A 188 -4.62 -8.28 1.90
CA ARG A 188 -3.84 -7.92 3.10
C ARG A 188 -4.07 -8.92 4.23
N TYR A 189 -2.98 -9.46 4.79
CA TYR A 189 -3.05 -10.15 6.08
C TYR A 189 -3.32 -9.18 7.22
N SER A 190 -4.12 -9.59 8.20
CA SER A 190 -4.16 -8.88 9.48
C SER A 190 -2.82 -9.00 10.21
N PRO A 191 -2.40 -8.00 11.03
CA PRO A 191 -1.12 -8.03 11.74
C PRO A 191 -0.94 -9.24 12.66
N ASN A 192 -2.05 -9.78 13.19
CA ASN A 192 -2.06 -10.98 14.03
C ASN A 192 -2.16 -12.30 13.23
N SER A 193 -2.11 -12.25 11.90
CA SER A 193 -2.24 -13.39 10.98
C SER A 193 -3.54 -14.21 11.13
N LYS A 194 -4.57 -13.70 11.80
CA LYS A 194 -5.85 -14.41 11.98
C LYS A 194 -6.76 -14.30 10.77
N PHE A 195 -6.63 -13.21 10.00
CA PHE A 195 -7.49 -12.90 8.88
C PHE A 195 -6.70 -12.60 7.62
N LEU A 196 -7.31 -12.90 6.48
CA LEU A 196 -6.87 -12.47 5.16
C LEU A 196 -8.01 -11.73 4.49
N ALA A 197 -7.83 -10.44 4.23
CA ALA A 197 -8.82 -9.58 3.61
C ALA A 197 -8.49 -9.33 2.14
N THR A 198 -9.51 -9.32 1.31
CA THR A 198 -9.44 -8.90 -0.09
C THR A 198 -10.54 -7.91 -0.42
N SER A 199 -10.30 -7.07 -1.42
CA SER A 199 -11.36 -6.36 -2.11
C SER A 199 -11.57 -6.94 -3.50
N THR A 200 -12.77 -6.76 -4.03
CA THR A 200 -13.15 -7.31 -5.34
C THR A 200 -13.60 -6.23 -6.32
N GLN A 201 -13.56 -6.55 -7.62
CA GLN A 201 -14.10 -5.69 -8.67
C GLN A 201 -15.62 -5.49 -8.56
N GLU A 202 -16.27 -6.40 -7.84
CA GLU A 202 -17.72 -6.43 -7.60
C GLU A 202 -18.13 -5.57 -6.40
N ASN A 203 -17.33 -4.55 -6.07
CA ASN A 203 -17.60 -3.55 -5.03
C ASN A 203 -17.87 -4.17 -3.64
N ALA A 204 -17.09 -5.17 -3.26
CA ALA A 204 -17.19 -5.81 -1.96
C ALA A 204 -15.82 -6.07 -1.35
N LEU A 205 -15.78 -6.21 -0.02
CA LEU A 205 -14.67 -6.83 0.66
C LEU A 205 -15.02 -8.27 1.01
N HIS A 206 -14.02 -9.14 0.96
CA HIS A 206 -14.14 -10.52 1.38
C HIS A 206 -13.00 -10.88 2.35
N VAL A 207 -13.33 -11.49 3.48
CA VAL A 207 -12.34 -11.80 4.51
C VAL A 207 -12.48 -13.25 4.95
N TRP A 208 -11.36 -13.97 5.02
CA TRP A 208 -11.28 -15.32 5.56
C TRP A 208 -10.66 -15.30 6.95
N ARG A 209 -11.29 -16.05 7.86
CA ARG A 209 -10.71 -16.46 9.14
C ARG A 209 -9.80 -17.65 8.90
N LEU A 210 -8.49 -17.46 8.96
CA LEU A 210 -7.54 -18.47 8.46
C LEU A 210 -7.52 -19.77 9.24
N ALA A 211 -7.83 -19.74 10.54
CA ALA A 211 -7.83 -20.93 11.39
C ALA A 211 -9.00 -21.88 11.07
N SER A 212 -10.22 -21.35 10.89
CA SER A 212 -11.43 -22.15 10.64
C SER A 212 -11.73 -22.32 9.15
N GLY A 213 -11.22 -21.44 8.30
CA GLY A 213 -11.62 -21.34 6.89
C GLY A 213 -12.97 -20.64 6.69
N ALA A 214 -13.64 -20.22 7.76
CA ALA A 214 -14.86 -19.42 7.65
C ALA A 214 -14.57 -18.09 7.00
N ASP A 215 -15.52 -17.60 6.24
CA ASP A 215 -15.42 -16.36 5.47
C ASP A 215 -16.61 -15.44 5.73
N MET A 216 -16.41 -14.17 5.39
CA MET A 216 -17.41 -13.13 5.54
C MET A 216 -17.29 -12.12 4.39
N GLN A 217 -18.41 -11.57 3.97
CA GLN A 217 -18.48 -10.56 2.93
C GLN A 217 -19.03 -9.25 3.50
N MET A 218 -18.38 -8.14 3.16
CA MET A 218 -18.82 -6.79 3.47
C MET A 218 -19.24 -6.11 2.16
N GLN A 219 -20.46 -5.64 2.13
CA GLN A 219 -21.12 -5.01 0.95
C GLN A 219 -21.48 -3.55 1.26
N GLY A 220 -22.04 -2.86 0.28
CA GLY A 220 -22.47 -1.46 0.43
C GLY A 220 -21.49 -0.45 -0.17
N TYR A 221 -20.47 -0.91 -0.88
CA TYR A 221 -19.53 -0.04 -1.55
C TYR A 221 -20.09 0.48 -2.89
N ALA A 222 -20.06 1.80 -3.08
CA ALA A 222 -20.46 2.43 -4.33
C ALA A 222 -19.48 2.12 -5.47
N THR A 223 -18.19 1.99 -5.14
CA THR A 223 -17.14 1.64 -6.10
C THR A 223 -16.19 0.59 -5.53
N LYS A 224 -15.35 0.03 -6.39
CA LYS A 224 -14.33 -0.94 -5.97
C LYS A 224 -13.29 -0.32 -5.05
N ALA A 225 -13.06 -0.93 -3.89
CA ALA A 225 -12.04 -0.52 -2.93
C ALA A 225 -10.65 -1.00 -3.38
N LYS A 226 -9.89 -0.17 -4.08
CA LYS A 226 -8.52 -0.51 -4.52
C LYS A 226 -7.47 -0.45 -3.41
N SER A 227 -7.83 0.06 -2.24
CA SER A 227 -6.90 0.27 -1.13
C SER A 227 -7.50 -0.27 0.17
N LEU A 228 -6.74 -1.10 0.85
CA LEU A 228 -7.06 -1.72 2.14
C LEU A 228 -5.91 -1.50 3.11
N ALA A 229 -6.23 -1.18 4.35
CA ALA A 229 -5.24 -1.08 5.41
C ALA A 229 -5.79 -1.65 6.72
N TRP A 230 -4.99 -2.50 7.40
CA TRP A 230 -5.25 -2.88 8.78
C TRP A 230 -4.58 -1.88 9.72
N THR A 231 -5.26 -1.51 10.79
CA THR A 231 -4.58 -0.80 11.89
C THR A 231 -3.50 -1.70 12.51
N HIS A 232 -2.47 -1.08 13.10
CA HIS A 232 -1.30 -1.77 13.64
C HIS A 232 -1.65 -2.88 14.65
N ASP A 233 -2.73 -2.71 15.41
CA ASP A 233 -3.26 -3.66 16.38
C ASP A 233 -4.16 -4.75 15.78
N GLY A 234 -4.51 -4.62 14.48
CA GLY A 234 -5.41 -5.52 13.78
C GLY A 234 -6.88 -5.42 14.20
N ASN A 235 -7.25 -4.39 14.95
CA ASN A 235 -8.62 -4.21 15.42
C ASN A 235 -9.54 -3.64 14.34
N TRP A 236 -9.00 -2.95 13.34
CA TRP A 236 -9.78 -2.34 12.28
C TRP A 236 -9.21 -2.65 10.89
N LEU A 237 -10.10 -2.99 9.97
CA LEU A 237 -9.83 -3.00 8.54
C LEU A 237 -10.47 -1.75 7.93
N VAL A 238 -9.66 -0.89 7.32
CA VAL A 238 -10.08 0.34 6.67
C VAL A 238 -9.94 0.22 5.16
N SER A 239 -10.88 0.76 4.42
CA SER A 239 -10.88 0.70 2.96
C SER A 239 -11.21 2.04 2.32
N GLY A 240 -10.69 2.26 1.10
CA GLY A 240 -11.20 3.27 0.16
C GLY A 240 -12.41 2.74 -0.62
N GLY A 241 -12.81 3.47 -1.67
CA GLY A 241 -13.90 3.07 -2.57
C GLY A 241 -15.26 3.67 -2.23
N VAL A 242 -15.33 4.51 -1.20
CA VAL A 242 -16.49 5.29 -0.78
C VAL A 242 -16.05 6.67 -0.33
N GLU A 243 -17.00 7.57 -0.08
CA GLU A 243 -16.74 8.95 0.39
C GLU A 243 -16.52 9.03 1.90
N LEU A 244 -16.86 7.97 2.64
CA LEU A 244 -16.69 7.84 4.08
C LEU A 244 -15.44 7.03 4.41
N CYS A 245 -14.79 7.32 5.54
CA CYS A 245 -13.79 6.42 6.09
C CYS A 245 -14.48 5.23 6.77
N VAL A 246 -14.60 4.12 6.07
CA VAL A 246 -15.27 2.90 6.55
C VAL A 246 -14.25 2.02 7.29
N CYS A 247 -14.53 1.75 8.57
CA CYS A 247 -13.69 0.94 9.44
C CYS A 247 -14.47 -0.28 9.94
N TRP A 248 -14.09 -1.48 9.51
CA TRP A 248 -14.68 -2.73 9.98
C TRP A 248 -13.97 -3.22 11.24
N GLY A 249 -14.73 -3.47 12.31
CA GLY A 249 -14.19 -3.89 13.58
C GLY A 249 -13.87 -5.38 13.64
N PHE A 250 -12.60 -5.71 13.95
CA PHE A 250 -12.12 -7.10 14.07
C PHE A 250 -11.68 -7.49 15.47
N ALA A 251 -11.91 -6.63 16.45
CA ALA A 251 -11.73 -6.97 17.86
C ALA A 251 -12.74 -8.06 18.29
N GLY A 252 -12.33 -9.00 19.12
CA GLY A 252 -13.21 -10.05 19.65
C GLY A 252 -13.67 -11.05 18.57
N LYS A 253 -14.98 -11.11 18.29
CA LYS A 253 -15.59 -12.06 17.35
C LYS A 253 -15.46 -11.67 15.89
N GLY A 254 -15.10 -10.41 15.60
CA GLY A 254 -15.07 -9.86 14.23
C GLY A 254 -16.31 -9.07 13.87
N PRO A 255 -16.45 -8.66 12.59
CA PRO A 255 -17.50 -7.74 12.15
C PRO A 255 -18.87 -8.40 11.90
N GLU A 256 -19.01 -9.73 12.06
CA GLU A 256 -20.26 -10.43 11.74
C GLU A 256 -21.44 -9.87 12.57
N GLY A 257 -22.46 -9.39 11.87
CA GLY A 257 -23.67 -8.82 12.47
C GLY A 257 -23.47 -7.43 13.11
N GLN A 258 -22.32 -6.80 12.90
CA GLN A 258 -22.03 -5.44 13.37
C GLN A 258 -21.89 -4.48 12.18
N PRO A 259 -22.46 -3.27 12.26
CA PRO A 259 -22.22 -2.24 11.24
C PRO A 259 -20.77 -1.75 11.34
N PRO A 260 -20.19 -1.25 10.23
CA PRO A 260 -18.90 -0.58 10.30
C PRO A 260 -18.98 0.73 11.09
N LEU A 261 -17.85 1.18 11.59
CA LEU A 261 -17.69 2.56 12.01
C LEU A 261 -17.45 3.40 10.76
N GLU A 262 -18.31 4.40 10.55
CA GLU A 262 -18.23 5.35 9.46
C GLU A 262 -17.80 6.72 9.99
N LEU A 263 -16.71 7.26 9.46
CA LEU A 263 -16.22 8.57 9.84
C LEU A 263 -16.40 9.52 8.64
N GLN A 264 -17.17 10.58 8.84
CA GLN A 264 -17.45 11.60 7.85
C GLN A 264 -16.24 12.53 7.70
N PRO A 265 -15.61 12.62 6.51
CA PRO A 265 -14.67 13.70 6.22
C PRO A 265 -15.38 15.06 6.28
N PRO A 266 -14.71 16.11 6.75
CA PRO A 266 -15.30 17.44 6.73
C PRO A 266 -15.37 17.98 5.30
N GLY A 267 -16.40 18.80 5.03
CA GLY A 267 -16.71 19.39 3.72
C GLY A 267 -18.16 19.15 3.34
N ASP A 268 -18.69 19.99 2.45
CA ASP A 268 -20.08 19.94 2.01
C ASP A 268 -20.28 18.97 0.84
N GLU A 269 -19.23 18.75 0.03
CA GLU A 269 -19.25 17.88 -1.13
C GLU A 269 -18.58 16.53 -0.81
N PRO A 270 -19.26 15.40 -1.04
CA PRO A 270 -18.69 14.08 -0.84
C PRO A 270 -17.62 13.79 -1.91
N VAL A 271 -16.41 13.41 -1.50
CA VAL A 271 -15.30 13.08 -2.40
C VAL A 271 -14.83 11.65 -2.12
N LEU A 272 -14.66 10.87 -3.20
CA LEU A 272 -14.26 9.48 -3.13
C LEU A 272 -12.87 9.32 -2.50
N ILE A 273 -12.72 8.44 -1.51
CA ILE A 273 -11.43 8.02 -0.95
C ILE A 273 -10.79 7.01 -1.89
N THR A 274 -9.67 7.37 -2.49
CA THR A 274 -8.92 6.54 -3.45
C THR A 274 -7.85 5.69 -2.78
N ARG A 275 -7.24 6.19 -1.69
CA ARG A 275 -6.16 5.52 -0.94
C ARG A 275 -6.36 5.65 0.55
N VAL A 276 -5.97 4.58 1.27
CA VAL A 276 -5.87 4.56 2.73
C VAL A 276 -4.52 4.00 3.14
N ALA A 277 -3.93 4.55 4.22
CA ALA A 277 -2.69 4.02 4.81
C ALA A 277 -2.77 4.11 6.34
N ALA A 278 -2.67 2.97 7.02
CA ALA A 278 -2.71 2.93 8.48
C ALA A 278 -1.37 3.37 9.08
N HIS A 279 -1.45 4.10 10.18
CA HIS A 279 -0.28 4.50 10.96
C HIS A 279 0.42 3.29 11.58
N PRO A 280 1.77 3.25 11.60
CA PRO A 280 2.52 2.06 12.04
C PRO A 280 2.35 1.68 13.52
N ALA A 281 1.90 2.60 14.39
CA ALA A 281 1.85 2.36 15.83
C ALA A 281 0.65 2.99 16.57
N ALA A 282 -0.28 3.65 15.87
CA ALA A 282 -1.41 4.35 16.50
C ALA A 282 -2.69 4.18 15.67
N PRO A 283 -3.89 4.42 16.25
CA PRO A 283 -5.15 4.22 15.54
C PRO A 283 -5.49 5.39 14.59
N PHE A 284 -4.51 5.82 13.81
CA PHE A 284 -4.67 6.82 12.75
C PHE A 284 -4.62 6.18 11.37
N VAL A 285 -5.36 6.77 10.43
CA VAL A 285 -5.36 6.35 9.02
C VAL A 285 -5.28 7.59 8.14
N LEU A 286 -4.36 7.59 7.17
CA LEU A 286 -4.35 8.57 6.08
C LEU A 286 -5.45 8.23 5.09
N LEU A 287 -6.12 9.27 4.63
CA LEU A 287 -7.14 9.22 3.59
C LEU A 287 -6.68 10.12 2.45
N GLY A 288 -6.58 9.56 1.26
CA GLY A 288 -6.30 10.28 0.03
C GLY A 288 -7.53 10.26 -0.87
N PHE A 289 -7.87 11.41 -1.43
CA PHE A 289 -9.13 11.61 -2.15
C PHE A 289 -8.94 11.76 -3.66
N ALA A 290 -10.04 11.60 -4.39
CA ALA A 290 -10.08 11.69 -5.85
C ALA A 290 -9.79 13.10 -6.39
N ASP A 291 -10.01 14.14 -5.61
CA ASP A 291 -9.65 15.52 -5.93
C ASP A 291 -8.24 15.92 -5.46
N GLY A 292 -7.56 14.99 -4.78
CA GLY A 292 -6.20 15.18 -4.26
C GLY A 292 -6.13 15.66 -2.82
N GLN A 293 -7.23 15.84 -2.10
CA GLN A 293 -7.19 16.13 -0.67
C GLN A 293 -6.47 15.01 0.11
N VAL A 294 -5.88 15.37 1.25
CA VAL A 294 -5.28 14.42 2.21
C VAL A 294 -5.78 14.73 3.60
N HIS A 295 -6.39 13.75 4.26
CA HIS A 295 -6.88 13.87 5.63
C HIS A 295 -6.29 12.79 6.53
N VAL A 296 -6.40 12.98 7.86
CA VAL A 296 -6.11 11.96 8.87
C VAL A 296 -7.40 11.63 9.61
N ALA A 297 -7.74 10.34 9.66
CA ALA A 297 -8.79 9.81 10.51
C ALA A 297 -8.18 9.33 11.84
N ASP A 298 -8.69 9.84 12.96
CA ASP A 298 -8.46 9.36 14.33
C ASP A 298 -9.63 8.45 14.70
N ILE A 299 -9.41 7.13 14.59
CA ILE A 299 -10.47 6.13 14.83
C ILE A 299 -10.91 6.16 16.30
N ALA A 300 -9.97 6.35 17.23
CA ALA A 300 -10.28 6.38 18.66
C ALA A 300 -11.17 7.57 19.04
N LYS A 301 -10.92 8.74 18.44
CA LYS A 301 -11.73 9.95 18.66
C LYS A 301 -12.90 10.09 17.69
N LYS A 302 -13.03 9.16 16.76
CA LYS A 302 -14.07 9.18 15.71
C LYS A 302 -14.09 10.50 14.93
N ARG A 303 -12.93 11.00 14.53
CA ARG A 303 -12.79 12.30 13.88
C ARG A 303 -11.87 12.22 12.66
N VAL A 304 -12.24 12.94 11.59
CA VAL A 304 -11.40 13.17 10.42
C VAL A 304 -10.93 14.62 10.42
N THR A 305 -9.63 14.84 10.18
CA THR A 305 -9.01 16.16 10.18
C THR A 305 -8.30 16.35 8.83
N PRO A 306 -8.58 17.44 8.09
CA PRO A 306 -7.85 17.78 6.88
C PRO A 306 -6.39 18.11 7.19
N LEU A 307 -5.48 17.63 6.34
CA LEU A 307 -4.07 18.01 6.34
C LEU A 307 -3.76 18.98 5.19
N ASP A 308 -4.34 18.73 4.01
CA ASP A 308 -4.14 19.56 2.84
C ASP A 308 -5.35 19.52 1.91
N GLY A 309 -5.55 20.62 1.18
CA GLY A 309 -6.66 20.82 0.24
C GLY A 309 -6.51 20.06 -1.09
N PRO A 310 -7.47 20.28 -1.99
CA PRO A 310 -7.47 19.60 -3.29
C PRO A 310 -6.30 20.08 -4.18
N THR A 311 -5.84 19.15 -5.04
CA THR A 311 -4.82 19.41 -6.05
C THR A 311 -5.38 19.30 -7.47
N GLY A 312 -6.63 18.87 -7.61
CA GLY A 312 -7.27 18.60 -8.90
C GLY A 312 -6.86 17.27 -9.52
N SER A 313 -6.16 16.40 -8.78
CA SER A 313 -5.72 15.09 -9.27
C SER A 313 -5.81 14.04 -8.16
N PRO A 314 -6.33 12.82 -8.45
CA PRO A 314 -6.50 11.77 -7.45
C PRO A 314 -5.19 11.42 -6.72
N VAL A 315 -5.28 11.19 -5.41
CA VAL A 315 -4.19 10.60 -4.65
C VAL A 315 -3.99 9.16 -5.11
N SER A 316 -2.80 8.84 -5.60
CA SER A 316 -2.42 7.54 -6.13
C SER A 316 -1.55 6.72 -5.16
N ALA A 317 -0.87 7.38 -4.22
CA ALA A 317 -0.01 6.74 -3.22
C ALA A 317 -0.02 7.50 -1.90
N LEU A 318 0.01 6.78 -0.78
CA LEU A 318 0.13 7.30 0.58
C LEU A 318 1.14 6.46 1.36
N GLU A 319 1.96 7.12 2.16
CA GLU A 319 2.96 6.44 2.98
C GLU A 319 3.19 7.16 4.30
N TRP A 320 3.28 6.42 5.40
CA TRP A 320 3.79 6.89 6.68
C TRP A 320 5.28 6.59 6.81
N SER A 321 6.03 7.48 7.45
CA SER A 321 7.37 7.12 7.91
C SER A 321 7.29 6.03 9.00
N PRO A 322 8.35 5.22 9.18
CA PRO A 322 8.36 4.16 10.18
C PRO A 322 8.11 4.64 11.62
N ASP A 323 8.51 5.88 11.95
CA ASP A 323 8.27 6.51 13.24
C ASP A 323 6.85 7.10 13.39
N GLY A 324 6.07 7.15 12.30
CA GLY A 324 4.70 7.66 12.26
C GLY A 324 4.57 9.20 12.32
N TRP A 325 5.67 9.95 12.33
CA TRP A 325 5.62 11.40 12.45
C TRP A 325 5.61 12.13 11.11
N ARG A 326 6.08 11.49 10.06
CA ARG A 326 6.06 12.05 8.71
C ARG A 326 5.17 11.22 7.81
N LEU A 327 4.67 11.86 6.78
CA LEU A 327 3.88 11.20 5.77
C LEU A 327 4.12 11.81 4.40
N ALA A 328 3.84 11.04 3.38
CA ALA A 328 3.91 11.45 1.99
C ALA A 328 2.64 11.07 1.24
N ALA A 329 2.23 11.92 0.31
CA ALA A 329 1.10 11.70 -0.58
C ALA A 329 1.49 12.04 -2.02
N GLY A 330 1.31 11.09 -2.93
CA GLY A 330 1.53 11.23 -4.36
C GLY A 330 0.22 11.24 -5.13
N THR A 331 0.16 11.95 -6.25
CA THR A 331 -1.02 12.04 -7.11
C THR A 331 -0.79 11.44 -8.50
N GLU A 332 -1.88 11.21 -9.22
CA GLU A 332 -1.84 10.75 -10.61
C GLU A 332 -1.16 11.76 -11.55
N ALA A 333 -1.26 13.06 -11.27
CA ALA A 333 -0.58 14.11 -12.05
C ALA A 333 0.91 14.26 -11.72
N GLY A 334 1.42 13.55 -10.70
CA GLY A 334 2.83 13.60 -10.32
C GLY A 334 3.19 14.61 -9.24
N THR A 335 2.21 15.20 -8.56
CA THR A 335 2.46 16.02 -7.38
C THR A 335 2.78 15.12 -6.18
N LEU A 336 3.92 15.34 -5.54
CA LEU A 336 4.33 14.74 -4.28
C LEU A 336 4.24 15.78 -3.16
N ARG A 337 3.62 15.41 -2.03
CA ARG A 337 3.52 16.25 -0.83
C ARG A 337 4.08 15.51 0.37
N LEU A 338 4.91 16.19 1.14
CA LEU A 338 5.49 15.72 2.40
C LEU A 338 4.95 16.55 3.55
N PHE A 339 4.73 15.89 4.68
CA PHE A 339 4.25 16.53 5.90
C PHE A 339 5.04 16.03 7.12
N ASP A 340 5.21 16.90 8.10
CA ASP A 340 5.79 16.56 9.41
C ASP A 340 4.77 16.91 10.50
N LEU A 341 4.30 15.91 11.22
CA LEU A 341 3.28 16.03 12.26
C LEU A 341 3.88 16.14 13.68
N ARG A 342 5.20 16.19 13.80
CA ARG A 342 5.85 16.33 15.11
C ARG A 342 5.36 17.61 15.80
N PRO A 343 5.04 17.55 17.12
CA PRO A 343 4.72 18.73 17.88
C PRO A 343 5.85 19.76 17.75
N ARG A 344 5.50 21.00 17.47
CA ARG A 344 6.43 22.10 17.57
C ARG A 344 6.42 22.58 19.00
N GLY A 345 7.57 22.50 19.66
CA GLY A 345 7.76 23.09 20.98
C GLY A 345 7.55 24.61 20.96
#